data_709d52a89fbcb294e693ec1f5f623673
#
_entry.id   709d52a89fbcb294e693ec1f5f623673
#
_cell.length_a   1.000
_cell.length_b   1.000
_cell.length_c   1.000
_cell.angle_alpha   90.00
_cell.angle_beta   90.00
_cell.angle_gamma   90.00
#
_symmetry.space_group_name_H-M   'P 1'
#
loop_
_entity.id
_entity.type
_entity.pdbx_description
1 polymer ?
#
loop_
_entity_poly.entity_id
_entity_poly.type
_entity_poly.pdbx_seq_one_letter_code
_entity_poly.pdbx_strand_id
1 'polypeptide(L)'
;MTAFNAVRFRVKPGREQDFLDAHAKVERNWPGLRHANMIQTAEASYCIIGEWEDMDAMAAARPHMIATLDTFRDTLDGDTDPVSGPVVLELK
;
A
#
# COMPACT_ATOMS: atom_id res chain seq x y z
N MET A 1 -1.83 -10.54 -16.58
CA MET A 1 -2.40 -11.29 -15.44
C MET A 1 -2.46 -10.39 -14.22
N THR A 2 -3.63 -10.20 -13.67
CA THR A 2 -3.85 -9.34 -12.52
C THR A 2 -2.97 -9.73 -11.35
N ALA A 3 -2.43 -8.75 -10.66
CA ALA A 3 -1.62 -8.95 -9.46
C ALA A 3 -2.10 -8.05 -8.33
N PHE A 4 -1.83 -8.45 -7.12
CA PHE A 4 -2.15 -7.66 -5.93
C PHE A 4 -0.92 -7.50 -5.06
N ASN A 5 -0.85 -6.37 -4.38
CA ASN A 5 0.04 -6.22 -3.24
C ASN A 5 -0.77 -5.78 -2.02
N ALA A 6 -0.31 -6.18 -0.86
CA ALA A 6 -0.89 -5.76 0.40
C ALA A 6 0.26 -5.43 1.36
N VAL A 7 0.18 -4.27 2.01
CA VAL A 7 1.21 -3.84 2.95
C VAL A 7 0.53 -3.49 4.26
N ARG A 8 0.92 -4.17 5.32
CA ARG A 8 0.41 -3.92 6.68
C ARG A 8 1.28 -2.91 7.38
N PHE A 9 0.62 -2.02 8.12
CA PHE A 9 1.28 -0.98 8.89
C PHE A 9 0.73 -0.94 10.31
N ARG A 10 1.62 -0.74 11.27
CA ARG A 10 1.23 -0.31 12.61
C ARG A 10 1.69 1.13 12.77
N VAL A 11 0.78 1.98 13.23
CA VAL A 11 1.01 3.42 13.35
C VAL A 11 1.16 3.80 14.82
N LYS A 12 2.07 4.72 15.11
CA LYS A 12 2.25 5.26 16.46
C LYS A 12 0.96 5.88 16.98
N PRO A 13 0.58 5.66 18.25
CA PRO A 13 -0.60 6.29 18.83
C PRO A 13 -0.53 7.82 18.67
N GLY A 14 -1.66 8.39 18.22
CA GLY A 14 -1.76 9.83 17.97
C GLY A 14 -1.28 10.28 16.59
N ARG A 15 -0.68 9.40 15.79
CA ARG A 15 -0.18 9.72 14.45
C ARG A 15 -1.06 9.14 13.33
N GLU A 16 -2.22 8.57 13.67
CA GLU A 16 -3.07 7.89 12.70
C GLU A 16 -3.54 8.82 11.59
N GLN A 17 -3.94 10.03 11.92
CA GLN A 17 -4.42 10.99 10.92
C GLN A 17 -3.28 11.46 10.02
N ASP A 18 -2.08 11.68 10.57
CA ASP A 18 -0.91 12.06 9.78
C ASP A 18 -0.57 10.97 8.76
N PHE A 19 -0.66 9.71 9.18
CA PHE A 19 -0.45 8.55 8.31
C PHE A 19 -1.46 8.52 7.15
N LEU A 20 -2.74 8.69 7.45
CA LEU A 20 -3.79 8.69 6.43
C LEU A 20 -3.68 9.89 5.49
N ASP A 21 -3.39 11.08 6.03
CA ASP A 21 -3.24 12.31 5.24
C ASP A 21 -2.06 12.19 4.26
N ALA A 22 -0.95 11.61 4.69
CA ALA A 22 0.21 11.41 3.83
C ALA A 22 -0.14 10.51 2.63
N HIS A 23 -0.96 9.48 2.84
CA HIS A 23 -1.41 8.62 1.75
C HIS A 23 -2.41 9.33 0.84
N ALA A 24 -3.31 10.11 1.40
CA ALA A 24 -4.33 10.83 0.64
C ALA A 24 -3.74 11.86 -0.33
N LYS A 25 -2.57 12.41 -0.01
CA LYS A 25 -1.88 13.41 -0.83
C LYS A 25 -1.18 12.84 -2.05
N VAL A 26 -0.94 11.54 -2.09
CA VAL A 26 -0.18 10.92 -3.18
C VAL A 26 -1.07 10.76 -4.41
N GLU A 27 -0.61 11.31 -5.53
CA GLU A 27 -1.22 11.04 -6.81
C GLU A 27 -0.67 9.73 -7.35
N ARG A 28 -1.58 8.76 -7.58
CA ARG A 28 -1.21 7.41 -8.00
C ARG A 28 -1.54 7.17 -9.46
N ASN A 29 -1.05 8.02 -10.34
CA ASN A 29 -1.18 7.86 -11.78
C ASN A 29 -0.12 6.89 -12.31
N TRP A 30 0.12 5.82 -11.59
CA TRP A 30 1.14 4.86 -11.94
C TRP A 30 0.63 3.86 -12.97
N PRO A 31 1.37 3.65 -14.08
CA PRO A 31 0.90 2.73 -15.12
C PRO A 31 0.59 1.35 -14.56
N GLY A 32 -0.58 0.83 -14.93
CA GLY A 32 -1.01 -0.50 -14.53
C GLY A 32 -1.67 -0.61 -13.15
N LEU A 33 -1.67 0.45 -12.35
CA LEU A 33 -2.41 0.47 -11.09
C LEU A 33 -3.89 0.70 -11.39
N ARG A 34 -4.72 -0.27 -11.01
CA ARG A 34 -6.17 -0.22 -11.23
C ARG A 34 -6.93 0.33 -10.04
N HIS A 35 -6.60 -0.16 -8.85
CA HIS A 35 -7.26 0.23 -7.60
C HIS A 35 -6.25 0.21 -6.46
N ALA A 36 -6.43 1.10 -5.50
CA ALA A 36 -5.68 1.12 -4.25
C ALA A 36 -6.61 1.57 -3.14
N ASN A 37 -6.66 0.80 -2.08
CA ASN A 37 -7.52 1.08 -0.93
C ASN A 37 -6.76 0.86 0.36
N MET A 38 -7.03 1.70 1.35
CA MET A 38 -6.52 1.53 2.71
C MET A 38 -7.66 1.03 3.58
N ILE A 39 -7.45 -0.11 4.24
CA ILE A 39 -8.41 -0.62 5.22
C ILE A 39 -7.80 -0.53 6.63
N GLN A 40 -8.65 -0.41 7.62
CA GLN A 40 -8.24 -0.48 9.02
C GLN A 40 -8.49 -1.90 9.52
N THR A 41 -7.43 -2.55 10.00
CA THR A 41 -7.51 -3.95 10.44
C THR A 41 -7.69 -4.08 11.95
N ALA A 42 -7.23 -3.09 12.72
CA ALA A 42 -7.36 -3.01 14.17
C ALA A 42 -7.04 -1.58 14.58
N GLU A 43 -7.06 -1.28 15.88
CA GLU A 43 -6.67 0.03 16.38
C GLU A 43 -5.24 0.36 15.95
N ALA A 44 -5.04 1.54 15.37
CA ALA A 44 -3.74 2.02 14.84
C ALA A 44 -3.05 1.03 13.88
N SER A 45 -3.83 0.17 13.24
CA SER A 45 -3.33 -0.84 12.32
C SER A 45 -4.08 -0.77 11.01
N TYR A 46 -3.33 -0.74 9.90
CA TYR A 46 -3.89 -0.52 8.57
C TYR A 46 -3.26 -1.46 7.56
N CYS A 47 -3.96 -1.65 6.44
CA CYS A 47 -3.43 -2.40 5.31
C CYS A 47 -3.83 -1.70 4.02
N ILE A 48 -2.84 -1.39 3.19
CA ILE A 48 -3.11 -0.89 1.84
C ILE A 48 -3.14 -2.08 0.88
N ILE A 49 -4.14 -2.10 -0.01
CA ILE A 49 -4.32 -3.18 -0.98
C ILE A 49 -4.32 -2.54 -2.36
N GLY A 50 -3.37 -2.93 -3.20
CA GLY A 50 -3.28 -2.45 -4.57
C GLY A 50 -3.60 -3.55 -5.57
N GLU A 51 -4.39 -3.22 -6.58
CA GLU A 51 -4.66 -4.09 -7.71
C GLU A 51 -3.93 -3.56 -8.93
N TRP A 52 -3.17 -4.43 -9.58
CA TRP A 52 -2.30 -4.09 -10.70
C TRP A 52 -2.63 -4.92 -11.93
N GLU A 53 -2.38 -4.35 -13.10
CA GLU A 53 -2.52 -5.05 -14.37
C GLU A 53 -1.69 -6.34 -14.42
N ASP A 54 -0.45 -6.27 -13.92
CA ASP A 54 0.46 -7.41 -13.83
C ASP A 54 1.58 -7.13 -12.82
N MET A 55 2.43 -8.13 -12.59
CA MET A 55 3.58 -8.00 -11.69
C MET A 55 4.64 -7.03 -12.21
N ASP A 56 4.79 -6.92 -13.53
CA ASP A 56 5.78 -6.01 -14.13
C ASP A 56 5.41 -4.55 -13.84
N ALA A 57 4.13 -4.21 -13.95
CA ALA A 57 3.64 -2.87 -13.62
C ALA A 57 3.89 -2.54 -12.13
N MET A 58 3.65 -3.51 -11.24
CA MET A 58 3.92 -3.35 -9.81
C MET A 58 5.42 -3.12 -9.56
N ALA A 59 6.27 -3.92 -10.18
CA ALA A 59 7.73 -3.79 -10.04
C ALA A 59 8.22 -2.44 -10.55
N ALA A 60 7.67 -1.96 -11.66
CA ALA A 60 8.02 -0.65 -12.22
C ALA A 60 7.63 0.52 -11.31
N ALA A 61 6.57 0.36 -10.51
CA ALA A 61 6.10 1.37 -9.58
C ALA A 61 6.85 1.36 -8.24
N ARG A 62 7.71 0.37 -7.98
CA ARG A 62 8.41 0.23 -6.70
C ARG A 62 9.13 1.50 -6.25
N PRO A 63 9.88 2.23 -7.10
CA PRO A 63 10.53 3.49 -6.69
C PRO A 63 9.51 4.52 -6.17
N HIS A 64 8.33 4.60 -6.76
CA HIS A 64 7.27 5.50 -6.32
C HIS A 64 6.71 5.07 -4.97
N MET A 65 6.55 3.76 -4.75
CA MET A 65 6.08 3.24 -3.47
C MET A 65 7.07 3.51 -2.35
N ILE A 66 8.37 3.37 -2.61
CA ILE A 66 9.43 3.66 -1.64
C ILE A 66 9.44 5.16 -1.31
N ALA A 67 9.35 6.02 -2.32
CA ALA A 67 9.28 7.47 -2.10
C ALA A 67 8.06 7.86 -1.26
N THR A 68 6.92 7.21 -1.49
CA THR A 68 5.72 7.42 -0.69
C THR A 68 5.94 6.98 0.76
N LEU A 69 6.53 5.82 0.98
CA LEU A 69 6.85 5.32 2.32
C LEU A 69 7.70 6.32 3.10
N ASP A 70 8.67 6.93 2.45
CA ASP A 70 9.55 7.91 3.09
C ASP A 70 8.78 9.13 3.63
N THR A 71 7.62 9.47 3.04
CA THR A 71 6.82 10.62 3.48
C THR A 71 6.09 10.38 4.80
N PHE A 72 5.88 9.12 5.19
CA PHE A 72 5.15 8.79 6.43
C PHE A 72 5.89 7.80 7.35
N ARG A 73 7.14 7.50 7.04
CA ARG A 73 7.93 6.52 7.80
C ARG A 73 8.00 6.86 9.29
N ASP A 74 8.05 8.14 9.64
CA ASP A 74 8.10 8.61 11.03
C ASP A 74 6.81 8.39 11.81
N THR A 75 5.70 8.08 11.13
CA THR A 75 4.42 7.76 11.79
C THR A 75 4.31 6.28 12.18
N LEU A 76 5.23 5.45 11.70
CA LEU A 76 5.13 4.00 11.87
C LEU A 76 5.74 3.52 13.19
N ASP A 77 5.08 2.52 13.76
CA ASP A 77 5.53 1.80 14.96
C ASP A 77 5.98 0.40 14.53
N GLY A 78 7.23 0.31 14.08
CA GLY A 78 7.82 -0.94 13.61
C GLY A 78 7.89 -1.05 12.09
N ASP A 79 8.26 -2.22 11.62
CA ASP A 79 8.47 -2.51 10.21
C ASP A 79 7.14 -2.72 9.47
N THR A 80 7.17 -2.49 8.16
CA THR A 80 6.06 -2.84 7.28
C THR A 80 6.07 -4.33 6.99
N ASP A 81 4.92 -4.87 6.62
CA ASP A 81 4.77 -6.29 6.29
C ASP A 81 4.14 -6.39 4.88
N PRO A 82 4.97 -6.33 3.82
CA PRO A 82 4.49 -6.40 2.45
C PRO A 82 4.37 -7.82 1.95
N VAL A 83 3.29 -8.09 1.21
CA VAL A 83 3.11 -9.31 0.42
C VAL A 83 2.61 -8.95 -0.96
N SER A 84 2.94 -9.74 -1.97
CA SER A 84 2.47 -9.51 -3.34
C SER A 84 2.51 -10.79 -4.13
N GLY A 85 1.69 -10.86 -5.16
CA GLY A 85 1.68 -11.99 -6.07
C GLY A 85 0.65 -11.85 -7.18
N PRO A 86 0.80 -12.63 -8.26
CA PRO A 86 -0.19 -12.67 -9.32
C PRO A 86 -1.42 -13.48 -8.87
N VAL A 87 -2.57 -13.15 -9.45
CA VAL A 87 -3.78 -13.94 -9.26
C VAL A 87 -3.58 -15.28 -9.98
N VAL A 88 -3.72 -16.37 -9.23
CA VAL A 88 -3.58 -17.73 -9.77
C VAL A 88 -4.90 -18.47 -9.83
N LEU A 89 -5.93 -17.94 -9.17
CA LEU A 89 -7.27 -18.53 -9.14
C LEU A 89 -8.29 -17.44 -8.81
N GLU A 90 -9.23 -17.23 -9.70
CA GLU A 90 -10.39 -16.37 -9.44
C GLU A 90 -11.51 -17.21 -8.84
N LEU A 91 -11.96 -16.81 -7.66
CA LEU A 91 -13.00 -17.54 -6.93
C LEU A 91 -14.39 -16.95 -7.16
N LYS A 92 -14.44 -15.73 -7.71
CA LYS A 92 -15.70 -15.07 -7.98
C LYS A 92 -15.53 -14.01 -9.07
#